data_168182fe9de567a0b75da220c5f0092a
#
_entry.id   168182fe9de567a0b75da220c5f0092a
#
_cell.length_a   1.000
_cell.length_b   1.000
_cell.length_c   1.000
_cell.angle_alpha   90.00
_cell.angle_beta   90.00
_cell.angle_gamma   90.00
#
_symmetry.space_group_name_H-M   'P 1'
#
loop_
_entity.id
_entity.type
_entity.pdbx_description
1 polymer ?
#
loop_
_entity_poly.entity_id
_entity_poly.type
_entity_poly.pdbx_seq_one_letter_code
_entity_poly.pdbx_strand_id
1 'polypeptide(L)'
;MLSATALLLLTGIATIYVSDPGGSEWIKQLIYLALGFAAFYGINLPHYKKIGDLSYWLYGVVLLLLFVLLLEKFIPMPAFWRSIVPVVKGARRWVRMGPVQVQPSEFCKVAYILSLSWYLRFRSNYRSLAGLLPPFAITFLAIVLILLEPDLGTVILMMPILFATLFAAGAKKRHLFAIIGLGVVMSPLLWMNMHTYQRMRIASVLLQNDAIYNYAESHPKFADKLAGGPAQLAQWKKDKGYHLMHSKYAIASGGVFGYGFGKGPYVDGTIKLPEAHNDFIFSLIAHQWGLFGGIVLVGLYCTIAMCGMEIARFNPDPFGKLVVVGIVVMFMMQVIVNISMTVGLMPITGLTLPFVSYGGSSLLVNCIALGLLNNIGRHRDFTVAARSFEY
;
A
#
# COMPACT_ATOMS: atom_id res chain seq x y z
N MET A 1 -15.10 -13.22 3.54
CA MET A 1 -14.37 -12.10 2.92
C MET A 1 -15.17 -10.79 2.96
N LEU A 2 -16.35 -10.69 2.31
CA LEU A 2 -17.12 -9.43 2.25
C LEU A 2 -17.56 -8.92 3.63
N SER A 3 -18.01 -9.78 4.54
CA SER A 3 -18.36 -9.40 5.91
C SER A 3 -17.17 -8.83 6.70
N ALA A 4 -15.99 -9.44 6.56
CA ALA A 4 -14.76 -8.90 7.18
C ALA A 4 -14.41 -7.53 6.62
N THR A 5 -14.54 -7.33 5.30
CA THR A 5 -14.33 -6.01 4.68
C THR A 5 -15.34 -4.97 5.15
N ALA A 6 -16.63 -5.36 5.30
CA ALA A 6 -17.65 -4.45 5.82
C ALA A 6 -17.35 -4.01 7.26
N LEU A 7 -16.87 -4.91 8.12
CA LEU A 7 -16.44 -4.58 9.47
C LEU A 7 -15.24 -3.63 9.46
N LEU A 8 -14.25 -3.85 8.59
CA LEU A 8 -13.11 -2.93 8.44
C LEU A 8 -13.55 -1.54 8.01
N LEU A 9 -14.44 -1.43 7.02
CA LEU A 9 -15.01 -0.17 6.54
C LEU A 9 -15.76 0.58 7.65
N LEU A 10 -16.60 -0.12 8.42
CA LEU A 10 -17.33 0.45 9.55
C LEU A 10 -16.37 0.96 10.63
N THR A 11 -15.36 0.15 10.99
CA THR A 11 -14.32 0.55 11.95
C THR A 11 -13.57 1.79 11.47
N GLY A 12 -13.20 1.84 10.17
CA GLY A 12 -12.51 2.98 9.58
C GLY A 12 -13.34 4.25 9.64
N ILE A 13 -14.60 4.22 9.15
CA ILE A 13 -15.50 5.38 9.16
C ILE A 13 -15.76 5.87 10.59
N ALA A 14 -16.02 4.95 11.52
CA ALA A 14 -16.24 5.28 12.92
C ALA A 14 -15.01 5.96 13.55
N THR A 15 -13.80 5.45 13.28
CA THR A 15 -12.57 6.04 13.80
C THR A 15 -12.28 7.40 13.18
N ILE A 16 -12.52 7.57 11.87
CA ILE A 16 -12.34 8.87 11.18
C ILE A 16 -13.33 9.90 11.75
N TYR A 17 -14.60 9.53 11.92
CA TYR A 17 -15.61 10.41 12.51
C TYR A 17 -15.21 10.89 13.90
N VAL A 18 -14.75 9.99 14.76
CA VAL A 18 -14.37 10.32 16.14
C VAL A 18 -13.10 11.16 16.19
N SER A 19 -12.16 10.99 15.25
CA SER A 19 -10.90 11.76 15.20
C SER A 19 -11.13 13.25 14.85
N ASP A 20 -12.18 13.57 14.09
CA ASP A 20 -12.55 14.94 13.74
C ASP A 20 -14.06 15.01 13.41
N PRO A 21 -14.93 15.10 14.45
CA PRO A 21 -16.39 15.10 14.25
C PRO A 21 -16.90 16.30 13.44
N GLY A 22 -16.21 17.44 13.52
CA GLY A 22 -16.53 18.66 12.77
C GLY A 22 -15.95 18.70 11.36
N GLY A 23 -15.05 17.77 11.04
CA GLY A 23 -14.36 17.70 9.74
C GLY A 23 -15.23 17.13 8.63
N SER A 24 -14.78 17.31 7.40
CA SER A 24 -15.46 16.79 6.21
C SER A 24 -14.91 15.42 5.74
N GLU A 25 -13.87 14.89 6.39
CA GLU A 25 -13.15 13.71 5.95
C GLU A 25 -14.04 12.46 5.97
N TRP A 26 -14.83 12.25 7.01
CA TRP A 26 -15.73 11.10 7.09
C TRP A 26 -16.85 11.15 6.04
N ILE A 27 -17.36 12.38 5.69
CA ILE A 27 -18.35 12.54 4.61
C ILE A 27 -17.71 12.22 3.25
N LYS A 28 -16.52 12.73 2.99
CA LYS A 28 -15.75 12.39 1.78
C LYS A 28 -15.48 10.90 1.68
N GLN A 29 -15.13 10.25 2.82
CA GLN A 29 -14.93 8.80 2.86
C GLN A 29 -16.20 8.02 2.47
N LEU A 30 -17.39 8.48 2.89
CA LEU A 30 -18.67 7.89 2.46
C LEU A 30 -18.93 8.06 0.95
N ILE A 31 -18.59 9.23 0.39
CA ILE A 31 -18.69 9.46 -1.06
C ILE A 31 -17.75 8.51 -1.81
N TYR A 32 -16.50 8.40 -1.37
CA TYR A 32 -15.55 7.46 -1.98
C TYR A 32 -15.96 6.00 -1.79
N LEU A 33 -16.62 5.67 -0.68
CA LEU A 33 -17.17 4.34 -0.45
C LEU A 33 -18.30 4.04 -1.45
N ALA A 34 -19.21 4.98 -1.69
CA ALA A 34 -20.27 4.82 -2.70
C ALA A 34 -19.69 4.61 -4.11
N LEU A 35 -18.67 5.40 -4.48
CA LEU A 35 -17.93 5.21 -5.74
C LEU A 35 -17.20 3.87 -5.76
N GLY A 36 -16.62 3.45 -4.64
CA GLY A 36 -15.98 2.16 -4.46
C GLY A 36 -16.95 0.99 -4.65
N PHE A 37 -18.17 1.08 -4.11
CA PHE A 37 -19.21 0.08 -4.35
C PHE A 37 -19.61 0.04 -5.82
N ALA A 38 -19.80 1.19 -6.48
CA ALA A 38 -20.08 1.22 -7.92
C ALA A 38 -18.95 0.56 -8.73
N ALA A 39 -17.70 0.84 -8.40
CA ALA A 39 -16.54 0.20 -9.03
C ALA A 39 -16.47 -1.30 -8.74
N PHE A 40 -16.74 -1.73 -7.49
CA PHE A 40 -16.82 -3.14 -7.12
C PHE A 40 -17.86 -3.88 -7.96
N TYR A 41 -19.06 -3.34 -8.11
CA TYR A 41 -20.10 -3.94 -8.96
C TYR A 41 -19.72 -3.90 -10.43
N GLY A 42 -19.21 -2.77 -10.93
CA GLY A 42 -18.77 -2.60 -12.32
C GLY A 42 -17.73 -3.64 -12.75
N ILE A 43 -16.72 -3.91 -11.89
CA ILE A 43 -15.69 -4.90 -12.18
C ILE A 43 -16.21 -6.36 -12.12
N ASN A 44 -17.35 -6.60 -11.47
CA ASN A 44 -18.00 -7.90 -11.43
C ASN A 44 -18.92 -8.20 -12.63
N LEU A 45 -19.22 -7.21 -13.49
CA LEU A 45 -20.05 -7.41 -14.68
C LEU A 45 -19.35 -8.22 -15.78
N PRO A 46 -18.11 -7.84 -16.23
CA PRO A 46 -17.39 -8.64 -17.21
C PRO A 46 -16.73 -9.83 -16.54
N HIS A 47 -16.57 -10.93 -17.28
CA HIS A 47 -15.76 -12.06 -16.82
C HIS A 47 -14.29 -11.62 -16.66
N TYR A 48 -13.62 -12.04 -15.58
CA TYR A 48 -12.24 -11.61 -15.26
C TYR A 48 -11.23 -11.85 -16.39
N LYS A 49 -11.43 -12.88 -17.23
CA LYS A 49 -10.57 -13.15 -18.41
C LYS A 49 -10.58 -12.01 -19.42
N LYS A 50 -11.77 -11.37 -19.65
CA LYS A 50 -11.86 -10.17 -20.52
C LYS A 50 -11.09 -8.99 -19.95
N ILE A 51 -11.07 -8.84 -18.62
CA ILE A 51 -10.26 -7.83 -17.95
C ILE A 51 -8.77 -8.12 -18.16
N GLY A 52 -8.40 -9.41 -18.15
CA GLY A 52 -7.05 -9.87 -18.48
C GLY A 52 -6.60 -9.47 -19.88
N ASP A 53 -7.46 -9.61 -20.89
CA ASP A 53 -7.17 -9.21 -22.27
C ASP A 53 -6.82 -7.72 -22.39
N LEU A 54 -7.44 -6.88 -21.56
CA LEU A 54 -7.21 -5.44 -21.51
C LEU A 54 -6.05 -5.03 -20.59
N SER A 55 -5.44 -5.96 -19.87
CA SER A 55 -4.47 -5.67 -18.79
C SER A 55 -3.29 -4.82 -19.24
N TYR A 56 -2.71 -5.09 -20.42
CA TYR A 56 -1.58 -4.31 -20.94
C TYR A 56 -2.00 -2.89 -21.35
N TRP A 57 -3.22 -2.71 -21.89
CA TRP A 57 -3.75 -1.40 -22.19
C TRP A 57 -4.00 -0.58 -20.92
N LEU A 58 -4.62 -1.19 -19.91
CA LEU A 58 -4.83 -0.56 -18.61
C LEU A 58 -3.50 -0.13 -17.99
N TYR A 59 -2.49 -1.02 -18.01
CA TYR A 59 -1.18 -0.71 -17.50
C TYR A 59 -0.48 0.40 -18.29
N GLY A 60 -0.52 0.32 -19.62
CA GLY A 60 0.03 1.35 -20.50
C GLY A 60 -0.59 2.74 -20.29
N VAL A 61 -1.93 2.81 -20.13
CA VAL A 61 -2.63 4.06 -19.83
C VAL A 61 -2.19 4.63 -18.47
N VAL A 62 -2.07 3.79 -17.45
CA VAL A 62 -1.64 4.26 -16.12
C VAL A 62 -0.17 4.73 -16.16
N LEU A 63 0.72 4.00 -16.84
CA LEU A 63 2.11 4.45 -17.04
C LEU A 63 2.19 5.78 -17.80
N LEU A 64 1.34 5.95 -18.81
CA LEU A 64 1.26 7.20 -19.54
C LEU A 64 0.80 8.35 -18.64
N LEU A 65 -0.19 8.12 -17.78
CA LEU A 65 -0.65 9.12 -16.80
C LEU A 65 0.48 9.50 -15.82
N LEU A 66 1.20 8.52 -15.28
CA LEU A 66 2.36 8.77 -14.42
C LEU A 66 3.44 9.58 -15.16
N PHE A 67 3.73 9.21 -16.42
CA PHE A 67 4.70 9.92 -17.22
C PHE A 67 4.27 11.38 -17.50
N VAL A 68 3.00 11.61 -17.82
CA VAL A 68 2.46 12.96 -18.04
C VAL A 68 2.55 13.82 -16.77
N LEU A 69 2.30 13.25 -15.60
CA LEU A 69 2.48 13.97 -14.33
C LEU A 69 3.94 14.36 -14.08
N LEU A 70 4.90 13.52 -14.51
CA LEU A 70 6.33 13.81 -14.42
C LEU A 70 6.79 14.90 -15.40
N LEU A 71 6.19 14.99 -16.59
CA LEU A 71 6.56 16.00 -17.61
C LEU A 71 6.43 17.42 -17.05
N GLU A 72 5.50 17.68 -16.15
CA GLU A 72 5.33 19.00 -15.55
C GLU A 72 6.53 19.47 -14.70
N LYS A 73 7.40 18.56 -14.27
CA LYS A 73 8.68 18.93 -13.64
C LYS A 73 9.65 19.59 -14.62
N PHE A 74 9.55 19.26 -15.89
CA PHE A 74 10.50 19.64 -16.93
C PHE A 74 9.96 20.70 -17.89
N ILE A 75 8.64 20.71 -18.08
CA ILE A 75 7.95 21.59 -19.04
C ILE A 75 6.89 22.40 -18.28
N PRO A 76 6.93 23.73 -18.33
CA PRO A 76 5.91 24.57 -17.72
C PRO A 76 4.56 24.34 -18.40
N MET A 77 3.63 23.71 -17.69
CA MET A 77 2.29 23.41 -18.20
C MET A 77 1.37 24.64 -18.13
N PRO A 78 0.35 24.73 -19.02
CA PRO A 78 -0.64 25.78 -19.04
C PRO A 78 -1.37 25.92 -17.68
N ALA A 79 -1.91 27.11 -17.40
CA ALA A 79 -2.63 27.40 -16.15
C ALA A 79 -3.80 26.43 -15.90
N PHE A 80 -4.53 26.03 -16.94
CA PHE A 80 -5.60 25.03 -16.87
C PHE A 80 -5.11 23.70 -16.28
N TRP A 81 -3.92 23.22 -16.69
CA TRP A 81 -3.36 21.97 -16.18
C TRP A 81 -3.06 22.04 -14.66
N ARG A 82 -2.62 23.21 -14.19
CA ARG A 82 -2.31 23.41 -12.75
C ARG A 82 -3.54 23.32 -11.84
N SER A 83 -4.73 23.58 -12.39
CA SER A 83 -5.99 23.40 -11.65
C SER A 83 -6.39 21.93 -11.52
N ILE A 84 -6.03 21.11 -12.52
CA ILE A 84 -6.31 19.67 -12.54
C ILE A 84 -5.26 18.90 -11.71
N VAL A 85 -3.99 19.34 -11.75
CA VAL A 85 -2.89 18.66 -11.04
C VAL A 85 -2.33 19.57 -9.94
N PRO A 86 -2.95 19.61 -8.75
CA PRO A 86 -2.51 20.46 -7.65
C PRO A 86 -1.19 19.97 -7.06
N VAL A 87 -0.38 20.89 -6.54
CA VAL A 87 0.76 20.56 -5.70
C VAL A 87 0.26 20.21 -4.31
N VAL A 88 0.44 18.97 -3.88
CA VAL A 88 0.10 18.52 -2.53
C VAL A 88 1.36 18.04 -1.83
N LYS A 89 1.68 18.62 -0.67
CA LYS A 89 2.89 18.28 0.12
C LYS A 89 4.19 18.33 -0.73
N GLY A 90 4.29 19.32 -1.61
CA GLY A 90 5.48 19.54 -2.45
C GLY A 90 5.65 18.60 -3.64
N ALA A 91 4.66 17.77 -3.94
CA ALA A 91 4.66 16.86 -5.08
C ALA A 91 3.34 16.91 -5.86
N ARG A 92 3.40 16.66 -7.16
CA ARG A 92 2.24 16.60 -8.04
C ARG A 92 1.97 15.14 -8.38
N ARG A 93 1.10 14.52 -7.61
CA ARG A 93 0.75 13.07 -7.69
C ARG A 93 -0.74 12.83 -7.84
N TRP A 94 -1.52 13.91 -7.77
CA TRP A 94 -2.96 13.85 -7.70
C TRP A 94 -3.58 14.52 -8.90
N VAL A 95 -4.53 13.86 -9.51
CA VAL A 95 -5.39 14.42 -10.56
C VAL A 95 -6.73 14.77 -9.92
N ARG A 96 -7.12 16.03 -9.97
CA ARG A 96 -8.40 16.50 -9.43
C ARG A 96 -9.47 16.43 -10.52
N MET A 97 -10.53 15.68 -10.23
CA MET A 97 -11.72 15.55 -11.07
C MET A 97 -12.94 16.07 -10.29
N GLY A 98 -13.15 17.38 -10.27
CA GLY A 98 -14.19 18.00 -9.45
C GLY A 98 -13.93 17.78 -7.95
N PRO A 99 -14.87 17.17 -7.18
CA PRO A 99 -14.70 16.91 -5.75
C PRO A 99 -13.79 15.71 -5.46
N VAL A 100 -13.50 14.88 -6.47
CA VAL A 100 -12.72 13.65 -6.33
C VAL A 100 -11.26 13.91 -6.70
N GLN A 101 -10.34 13.38 -5.89
CA GLN A 101 -8.91 13.38 -6.20
C GLN A 101 -8.47 11.93 -6.46
N VAL A 102 -7.80 11.73 -7.60
CA VAL A 102 -7.33 10.41 -8.04
C VAL A 102 -5.81 10.41 -8.10
N GLN A 103 -5.20 9.37 -7.53
CA GLN A 103 -3.76 9.16 -7.56
C GLN A 103 -3.44 8.01 -8.52
N PRO A 104 -2.78 8.26 -9.67
CA PRO A 104 -2.48 7.23 -10.66
C PRO A 104 -1.62 6.09 -10.12
N SER A 105 -0.67 6.34 -9.20
CA SER A 105 0.16 5.30 -8.58
C SER A 105 -0.67 4.27 -7.79
N GLU A 106 -1.83 4.66 -7.23
CA GLU A 106 -2.75 3.71 -6.59
C GLU A 106 -3.33 2.72 -7.60
N PHE A 107 -3.79 3.21 -8.74
CA PHE A 107 -4.32 2.37 -9.84
C PHE A 107 -3.23 1.52 -10.49
N CYS A 108 -1.99 2.02 -10.49
CA CYS A 108 -0.84 1.29 -11.01
C CYS A 108 -0.66 -0.06 -10.33
N LYS A 109 -0.93 -0.19 -9.03
CA LYS A 109 -0.80 -1.44 -8.29
C LYS A 109 -1.67 -2.56 -8.89
N VAL A 110 -2.95 -2.28 -9.15
CA VAL A 110 -3.88 -3.28 -9.71
C VAL A 110 -3.60 -3.53 -11.18
N ALA A 111 -3.37 -2.49 -11.98
CA ALA A 111 -3.02 -2.63 -13.39
C ALA A 111 -1.73 -3.44 -13.59
N TYR A 112 -0.74 -3.22 -12.74
CA TYR A 112 0.51 -3.98 -12.68
C TYR A 112 0.26 -5.46 -12.34
N ILE A 113 -0.52 -5.76 -11.30
CA ILE A 113 -0.86 -7.14 -10.91
C ILE A 113 -1.53 -7.87 -12.08
N LEU A 114 -2.50 -7.22 -12.74
CA LEU A 114 -3.19 -7.78 -13.90
C LEU A 114 -2.21 -8.07 -15.04
N SER A 115 -1.37 -7.11 -15.41
CA SER A 115 -0.42 -7.24 -16.53
C SER A 115 0.66 -8.28 -16.25
N LEU A 116 1.20 -8.30 -15.04
CA LEU A 116 2.20 -9.30 -14.63
C LEU A 116 1.60 -10.71 -14.65
N SER A 117 0.38 -10.87 -14.11
CA SER A 117 -0.32 -12.15 -14.09
C SER A 117 -0.68 -12.64 -15.50
N TRP A 118 -1.11 -11.69 -16.36
CA TRP A 118 -1.41 -11.99 -17.76
C TRP A 118 -0.16 -12.42 -18.54
N TYR A 119 0.99 -11.79 -18.26
CA TYR A 119 2.27 -12.17 -18.84
C TYR A 119 2.69 -13.58 -18.41
N LEU A 120 2.55 -13.91 -17.12
CA LEU A 120 3.06 -15.16 -16.55
C LEU A 120 2.18 -16.38 -16.82
N ARG A 121 0.91 -16.21 -17.17
CA ARG A 121 -0.13 -17.27 -17.19
C ARG A 121 0.23 -18.52 -18.00
N PHE A 122 0.87 -18.37 -19.18
CA PHE A 122 1.19 -19.47 -20.08
C PHE A 122 2.68 -19.58 -20.40
N ARG A 123 3.54 -18.96 -19.59
CA ARG A 123 4.98 -18.97 -19.82
C ARG A 123 5.67 -19.89 -18.81
N SER A 124 6.76 -20.52 -19.26
CA SER A 124 7.65 -21.33 -18.40
C SER A 124 9.07 -20.76 -18.33
N ASN A 125 9.35 -19.71 -19.11
CA ASN A 125 10.69 -19.11 -19.24
C ASN A 125 11.23 -18.54 -17.92
N TYR A 126 10.33 -18.13 -17.01
CA TYR A 126 10.70 -17.61 -15.67
C TYR A 126 11.39 -18.65 -14.76
N ARG A 127 11.54 -19.91 -15.22
CA ARG A 127 12.38 -20.90 -14.55
C ARG A 127 13.88 -20.73 -14.82
N SER A 128 14.27 -19.89 -15.81
CA SER A 128 15.64 -19.47 -16.09
C SER A 128 15.88 -18.05 -15.61
N LEU A 129 17.15 -17.67 -15.35
CA LEU A 129 17.49 -16.29 -14.95
C LEU A 129 17.14 -15.28 -16.05
N ALA A 130 17.45 -15.60 -17.31
CA ALA A 130 17.10 -14.74 -18.44
C ALA A 130 15.58 -14.56 -18.60
N GLY A 131 14.79 -15.58 -18.29
CA GLY A 131 13.33 -15.51 -18.34
C GLY A 131 12.69 -14.66 -17.24
N LEU A 132 13.44 -14.26 -16.22
CA LEU A 132 13.00 -13.31 -15.20
C LEU A 132 13.11 -11.86 -15.68
N LEU A 133 13.92 -11.56 -16.70
CA LEU A 133 14.10 -10.19 -17.18
C LEU A 133 12.79 -9.48 -17.56
N PRO A 134 11.85 -10.06 -18.33
CA PRO A 134 10.61 -9.36 -18.68
C PRO A 134 9.70 -9.05 -17.48
N PRO A 135 9.42 -9.96 -16.52
CA PRO A 135 8.69 -9.61 -15.29
C PRO A 135 9.34 -8.49 -14.50
N PHE A 136 10.67 -8.52 -14.38
CA PHE A 136 11.42 -7.44 -13.75
C PHE A 136 11.33 -6.13 -14.54
N ALA A 137 11.42 -6.17 -15.88
CA ALA A 137 11.27 -4.98 -16.73
C ALA A 137 9.88 -4.33 -16.57
N ILE A 138 8.81 -5.14 -16.58
CA ILE A 138 7.45 -4.66 -16.31
C ILE A 138 7.40 -3.96 -14.95
N THR A 139 7.97 -4.56 -13.92
CA THR A 139 7.97 -4.01 -12.56
C THR A 139 8.82 -2.74 -12.45
N PHE A 140 10.05 -2.75 -12.98
CA PHE A 140 10.96 -1.61 -12.87
C PHE A 140 10.49 -0.40 -13.66
N LEU A 141 9.78 -0.59 -14.77
CA LEU A 141 9.20 0.51 -15.52
C LEU A 141 8.23 1.34 -14.67
N ALA A 142 7.34 0.68 -13.92
CA ALA A 142 6.47 1.37 -12.98
C ALA A 142 7.24 1.96 -11.79
N ILE A 143 8.18 1.19 -11.20
CA ILE A 143 8.97 1.64 -10.05
C ILE A 143 9.72 2.93 -10.37
N VAL A 144 10.37 3.02 -11.53
CA VAL A 144 11.12 4.22 -11.92
C VAL A 144 10.22 5.44 -12.02
N LEU A 145 9.06 5.32 -12.67
CA LEU A 145 8.10 6.43 -12.80
C LEU A 145 7.58 6.87 -11.42
N ILE A 146 7.20 5.92 -10.57
CA ILE A 146 6.67 6.20 -9.23
C ILE A 146 7.74 6.77 -8.28
N LEU A 147 9.00 6.32 -8.39
CA LEU A 147 10.12 6.90 -7.63
C LEU A 147 10.40 8.36 -8.01
N LEU A 148 10.26 8.68 -9.27
CA LEU A 148 10.40 10.07 -9.76
C LEU A 148 9.26 10.99 -9.24
N GLU A 149 8.11 10.42 -8.86
CA GLU A 149 7.01 11.11 -8.16
C GLU A 149 7.16 11.14 -6.64
N PRO A 150 8.31 10.86 -6.03
CA PRO A 150 8.74 10.47 -4.69
C PRO A 150 7.69 9.67 -3.86
N ASP A 151 7.00 8.71 -4.46
CA ASP A 151 6.05 7.80 -3.78
C ASP A 151 6.73 6.47 -3.40
N LEU A 152 7.43 6.47 -2.26
CA LEU A 152 8.12 5.29 -1.74
C LEU A 152 7.15 4.21 -1.24
N GLY A 153 5.97 4.60 -0.80
CA GLY A 153 4.98 3.65 -0.28
C GLY A 153 4.58 2.62 -1.34
N THR A 154 4.14 3.09 -2.50
CA THR A 154 3.75 2.22 -3.61
C THR A 154 4.91 1.36 -4.12
N VAL A 155 6.13 1.92 -4.18
CA VAL A 155 7.33 1.17 -4.62
C VAL A 155 7.64 -0.02 -3.71
N ILE A 156 7.56 0.15 -2.38
CA ILE A 156 7.82 -0.91 -1.40
C ILE A 156 6.88 -2.10 -1.62
N LEU A 157 5.64 -1.87 -2.08
CA LEU A 157 4.67 -2.94 -2.33
C LEU A 157 4.98 -3.74 -3.61
N MET A 158 5.58 -3.13 -4.63
CA MET A 158 5.74 -3.77 -5.94
C MET A 158 6.69 -4.97 -5.91
N MET A 159 7.77 -4.91 -5.13
CA MET A 159 8.73 -6.01 -5.03
C MET A 159 8.14 -7.26 -4.38
N PRO A 160 7.49 -7.21 -3.20
CA PRO A 160 6.81 -8.39 -2.65
C PRO A 160 5.75 -8.97 -3.58
N ILE A 161 5.00 -8.14 -4.31
CA ILE A 161 4.02 -8.61 -5.28
C ILE A 161 4.73 -9.36 -6.41
N LEU A 162 5.84 -8.83 -6.98
CA LEU A 162 6.63 -9.50 -7.99
C LEU A 162 7.11 -10.87 -7.52
N PHE A 163 7.78 -10.91 -6.37
CA PHE A 163 8.34 -12.17 -5.87
C PHE A 163 7.27 -13.21 -5.55
N ALA A 164 6.15 -12.80 -4.95
CA ALA A 164 5.05 -13.69 -4.63
C ALA A 164 4.37 -14.24 -5.89
N THR A 165 4.12 -13.41 -6.89
CA THR A 165 3.52 -13.85 -8.17
C THR A 165 4.47 -14.74 -8.96
N LEU A 166 5.77 -14.45 -9.02
CA LEU A 166 6.78 -15.30 -9.63
C LEU A 166 6.88 -16.66 -8.91
N PHE A 167 6.84 -16.65 -7.57
CA PHE A 167 6.85 -17.88 -6.78
C PHE A 167 5.60 -18.71 -7.05
N ALA A 168 4.42 -18.10 -7.06
CA ALA A 168 3.15 -18.77 -7.36
C ALA A 168 3.09 -19.30 -8.81
N ALA A 169 3.74 -18.61 -9.76
CA ALA A 169 3.90 -19.08 -11.13
C ALA A 169 4.84 -20.30 -11.26
N GLY A 170 5.69 -20.56 -10.26
CA GLY A 170 6.63 -21.69 -10.24
C GLY A 170 8.06 -21.34 -10.62
N ALA A 171 8.48 -20.09 -10.41
CA ALA A 171 9.88 -19.69 -10.56
C ALA A 171 10.76 -20.44 -9.54
N LYS A 172 12.00 -20.74 -9.93
CA LYS A 172 12.93 -21.46 -9.05
C LYS A 172 13.31 -20.63 -7.84
N LYS A 173 13.05 -21.15 -6.64
CA LYS A 173 13.36 -20.48 -5.36
C LYS A 173 14.80 -19.97 -5.30
N ARG A 174 15.76 -20.76 -5.77
CA ARG A 174 17.19 -20.39 -5.79
C ARG A 174 17.47 -19.09 -6.54
N HIS A 175 16.76 -18.84 -7.67
CA HIS A 175 16.94 -17.61 -8.44
C HIS A 175 16.33 -16.42 -7.70
N LEU A 176 15.16 -16.59 -7.11
CA LEU A 176 14.50 -15.53 -6.32
C LEU A 176 15.35 -15.15 -5.10
N PHE A 177 15.85 -16.14 -4.34
CA PHE A 177 16.73 -15.87 -3.20
C PHE A 177 18.07 -15.24 -3.62
N ALA A 178 18.65 -15.67 -4.77
CA ALA A 178 19.86 -15.07 -5.29
C ALA A 178 19.67 -13.59 -5.64
N ILE A 179 18.52 -13.21 -6.24
CA ILE A 179 18.22 -11.82 -6.57
C ILE A 179 17.98 -10.99 -5.29
N ILE A 180 17.25 -11.54 -4.31
CA ILE A 180 17.07 -10.89 -3.01
C ILE A 180 18.42 -10.70 -2.31
N GLY A 181 19.26 -11.74 -2.28
CA GLY A 181 20.61 -11.67 -1.72
C GLY A 181 21.48 -10.62 -2.40
N LEU A 182 21.42 -10.55 -3.74
CA LEU A 182 22.10 -9.49 -4.49
C LEU A 182 21.61 -8.09 -4.09
N GLY A 183 20.28 -7.92 -3.95
CA GLY A 183 19.68 -6.66 -3.48
C GLY A 183 20.20 -6.25 -2.09
N VAL A 184 20.32 -7.20 -1.16
CA VAL A 184 20.88 -6.97 0.18
C VAL A 184 22.36 -6.57 0.09
N VAL A 185 23.15 -7.28 -0.71
CA VAL A 185 24.58 -6.96 -0.92
C VAL A 185 24.77 -5.57 -1.55
N MET A 186 23.85 -5.18 -2.46
CA MET A 186 23.91 -3.87 -3.12
C MET A 186 23.32 -2.73 -2.25
N SER A 187 22.67 -3.05 -1.13
CA SER A 187 22.00 -2.02 -0.31
C SER A 187 22.92 -0.92 0.23
N PRO A 188 24.20 -1.14 0.62
CA PRO A 188 25.10 -0.07 1.01
C PRO A 188 25.41 0.91 -0.14
N LEU A 189 25.55 0.39 -1.36
CA LEU A 189 25.77 1.20 -2.55
C LEU A 189 24.54 2.06 -2.88
N LEU A 190 23.35 1.48 -2.73
CA LEU A 190 22.10 2.21 -2.90
C LEU A 190 21.97 3.32 -1.85
N TRP A 191 22.32 3.06 -0.58
CA TRP A 191 22.32 4.05 0.48
C TRP A 191 23.17 5.28 0.14
N MET A 192 24.37 5.08 -0.41
CA MET A 192 25.27 6.17 -0.77
C MET A 192 24.70 7.07 -1.86
N ASN A 193 23.86 6.54 -2.75
CA ASN A 193 23.26 7.26 -3.88
C ASN A 193 21.82 7.77 -3.59
N MET A 194 21.28 7.52 -2.39
CA MET A 194 19.94 8.00 -2.02
C MET A 194 19.92 9.52 -1.80
N HIS A 195 18.82 10.15 -2.23
CA HIS A 195 18.54 11.54 -1.88
C HIS A 195 18.31 11.71 -0.38
N THR A 196 18.64 12.88 0.16
CA THR A 196 18.52 13.20 1.59
C THR A 196 17.15 12.86 2.18
N TYR A 197 16.06 13.17 1.45
CA TYR A 197 14.70 12.87 1.94
C TYR A 197 14.41 11.36 2.06
N GLN A 198 15.01 10.51 1.21
CA GLN A 198 14.88 9.04 1.27
C GLN A 198 15.68 8.49 2.45
N ARG A 199 16.92 8.95 2.62
CA ARG A 199 17.78 8.61 3.77
C ARG A 199 17.08 8.97 5.08
N MET A 200 16.50 10.18 5.18
CA MET A 200 15.75 10.61 6.36
C MET A 200 14.57 9.71 6.72
N ARG A 201 13.85 9.19 5.73
CA ARG A 201 12.76 8.24 5.98
C ARG A 201 13.27 6.95 6.62
N ILE A 202 14.35 6.38 6.10
CA ILE A 202 14.95 5.16 6.65
C ILE A 202 15.61 5.45 8.00
N ALA A 203 16.36 6.55 8.10
CA ALA A 203 17.01 6.98 9.34
C ALA A 203 16.01 7.22 10.48
N SER A 204 14.76 7.59 10.17
CA SER A 204 13.72 7.81 11.18
C SER A 204 13.47 6.57 12.06
N VAL A 205 13.71 5.37 11.54
CA VAL A 205 13.62 4.12 12.32
C VAL A 205 14.74 4.03 13.35
N LEU A 206 15.93 4.53 13.03
CA LEU A 206 17.09 4.53 13.94
C LEU A 206 17.03 5.71 14.91
N LEU A 207 16.65 6.89 14.42
CA LEU A 207 16.62 8.15 15.18
C LEU A 207 15.56 8.20 16.30
N GLN A 208 14.62 7.25 16.33
CA GLN A 208 13.71 7.10 17.47
C GLN A 208 14.39 6.56 18.73
N ASN A 209 15.64 6.07 18.64
CA ASN A 209 16.46 5.69 19.78
C ASN A 209 17.24 6.90 20.25
N ASP A 210 17.01 7.34 21.50
CA ASP A 210 17.63 8.52 22.07
C ASP A 210 19.17 8.46 22.06
N ALA A 211 19.78 7.31 22.25
CA ALA A 211 21.23 7.16 22.19
C ALA A 211 21.78 7.46 20.78
N ILE A 212 21.12 6.96 19.73
CA ILE A 212 21.50 7.22 18.34
C ILE A 212 21.24 8.68 17.98
N TYR A 213 20.11 9.24 18.42
CA TYR A 213 19.78 10.63 18.19
C TYR A 213 20.83 11.57 18.82
N ASN A 214 21.12 11.40 20.12
CA ASN A 214 22.08 12.21 20.85
C ASN A 214 23.50 12.06 20.31
N TYR A 215 23.86 10.86 19.85
CA TYR A 215 25.15 10.65 19.17
C TYR A 215 25.22 11.40 17.83
N ALA A 216 24.13 11.37 17.05
CA ALA A 216 24.05 12.12 15.79
C ALA A 216 24.05 13.63 16.02
N GLU A 217 23.39 14.12 17.07
CA GLU A 217 23.40 15.55 17.45
C GLU A 217 24.79 16.04 17.84
N SER A 218 25.58 15.24 18.55
CA SER A 218 26.94 15.57 18.97
C SER A 218 28.02 15.35 17.88
N HIS A 219 27.70 14.62 16.80
CA HIS A 219 28.64 14.30 15.72
C HIS A 219 28.10 14.75 14.34
N PRO A 220 28.38 15.98 13.89
CA PRO A 220 27.82 16.53 12.64
C PRO A 220 28.13 15.69 11.39
N LYS A 221 29.33 15.08 11.30
CA LYS A 221 29.68 14.19 10.17
C LYS A 221 28.83 12.92 10.12
N PHE A 222 28.44 12.38 11.27
CA PHE A 222 27.52 11.24 11.35
C PHE A 222 26.10 11.65 11.00
N ALA A 223 25.64 12.79 11.52
CA ALA A 223 24.35 13.38 11.17
C ALA A 223 24.22 13.62 9.65
N ASP A 224 25.28 14.09 9.00
CA ASP A 224 25.29 14.32 7.55
C ASP A 224 25.12 13.01 6.77
N LYS A 225 25.85 11.97 7.15
CA LYS A 225 25.75 10.65 6.51
C LYS A 225 24.40 9.97 6.76
N LEU A 226 23.83 10.11 7.97
CA LEU A 226 22.60 9.44 8.38
C LEU A 226 21.37 10.20 7.91
N ALA A 227 21.33 11.50 8.14
CA ALA A 227 20.13 12.34 8.04
C ALA A 227 20.26 13.51 7.06
N GLY A 228 21.44 13.75 6.50
CA GLY A 228 21.71 14.90 5.63
C GLY A 228 22.11 16.16 6.39
N GLY A 229 22.46 16.05 7.68
CA GLY A 229 23.02 17.09 8.49
C GLY A 229 22.22 17.48 9.74
N PRO A 230 22.83 18.34 10.62
CA PRO A 230 22.21 18.72 11.89
C PRO A 230 20.88 19.46 11.75
N ALA A 231 20.71 20.30 10.71
CA ALA A 231 19.48 21.04 10.47
C ALA A 231 18.30 20.09 10.16
N GLN A 232 18.54 19.08 9.32
CA GLN A 232 17.56 18.05 8.97
C GLN A 232 17.22 17.16 10.17
N LEU A 233 18.23 16.87 11.02
CA LEU A 233 18.03 16.13 12.26
C LEU A 233 17.11 16.89 13.22
N ALA A 234 17.32 18.19 13.40
CA ALA A 234 16.48 19.05 14.24
C ALA A 234 15.04 19.17 13.68
N GLN A 235 14.92 19.28 12.35
CA GLN A 235 13.63 19.30 11.68
C GLN A 235 12.89 17.97 11.85
N TRP A 236 13.60 16.83 11.76
CA TRP A 236 13.00 15.51 11.98
C TRP A 236 12.34 15.42 13.36
N LYS A 237 12.99 15.88 14.41
CA LYS A 237 12.46 15.84 15.78
C LYS A 237 11.14 16.61 15.91
N LYS A 238 11.02 17.73 15.18
CA LYS A 238 9.83 18.60 15.22
C LYS A 238 8.68 18.12 14.32
N ASP A 239 8.96 17.32 13.30
CA ASP A 239 7.98 16.85 12.29
C ASP A 239 7.77 15.35 12.39
N LYS A 240 8.50 14.54 11.62
CA LYS A 240 8.29 13.08 11.49
C LYS A 240 8.59 12.32 12.78
N GLY A 241 9.60 12.75 13.53
CA GLY A 241 9.90 12.19 14.84
C GLY A 241 8.75 12.40 15.82
N TYR A 242 8.18 13.60 15.83
CA TYR A 242 7.00 13.94 16.63
C TYR A 242 5.82 13.01 16.31
N HIS A 243 5.48 12.85 15.00
CA HIS A 243 4.39 11.97 14.57
C HIS A 243 4.60 10.52 15.02
N LEU A 244 5.83 10.01 14.85
CA LEU A 244 6.17 8.62 15.21
C LEU A 244 6.09 8.39 16.73
N MET A 245 6.65 9.31 17.53
CA MET A 245 6.63 9.19 18.98
C MET A 245 5.19 9.26 19.53
N HIS A 246 4.38 10.20 19.05
CA HIS A 246 2.98 10.28 19.45
C HIS A 246 2.14 9.09 19.00
N SER A 247 2.44 8.51 17.82
CA SER A 247 1.85 7.23 17.38
C SER A 247 2.12 6.11 18.37
N LYS A 248 3.40 5.95 18.79
CA LYS A 248 3.79 4.93 19.78
C LYS A 248 3.15 5.17 21.15
N TYR A 249 3.09 6.43 21.61
CA TYR A 249 2.44 6.77 22.88
C TYR A 249 0.92 6.51 22.83
N ALA A 250 0.26 6.79 21.70
CA ALA A 250 -1.15 6.48 21.52
C ALA A 250 -1.40 4.96 21.62
N ILE A 251 -0.57 4.14 20.95
CA ILE A 251 -0.67 2.67 21.03
C ILE A 251 -0.42 2.20 22.47
N ALA A 252 0.66 2.66 23.09
CA ALA A 252 1.05 2.25 24.44
C ALA A 252 0.00 2.62 25.49
N SER A 253 -0.59 3.82 25.36
CA SER A 253 -1.62 4.30 26.30
C SER A 253 -2.92 3.50 26.22
N GLY A 254 -3.22 2.85 25.09
CA GLY A 254 -4.39 2.00 24.94
C GLY A 254 -4.36 0.72 25.79
N GLY A 255 -3.18 0.24 26.18
CA GLY A 255 -3.04 -0.99 26.98
C GLY A 255 -3.73 -2.20 26.36
N VAL A 256 -4.42 -3.01 27.17
CA VAL A 256 -5.07 -4.25 26.70
C VAL A 256 -6.45 -3.97 26.07
N PHE A 257 -7.28 -3.15 26.71
CA PHE A 257 -8.69 -2.93 26.34
C PHE A 257 -8.97 -1.53 25.79
N GLY A 258 -8.01 -0.60 25.84
CA GLY A 258 -8.17 0.77 25.37
C GLY A 258 -8.97 1.66 26.32
N TYR A 259 -9.12 2.93 25.92
CA TYR A 259 -9.93 3.92 26.64
C TYR A 259 -11.44 3.79 26.37
N GLY A 260 -11.83 2.99 25.38
CA GLY A 260 -13.18 2.91 24.85
C GLY A 260 -13.40 3.80 23.64
N PHE A 261 -14.47 3.52 22.89
CA PHE A 261 -14.80 4.23 21.67
C PHE A 261 -15.06 5.74 21.95
N GLY A 262 -14.42 6.60 21.20
CA GLY A 262 -14.57 8.05 21.31
C GLY A 262 -13.96 8.67 22.56
N LYS A 263 -13.14 7.94 23.32
CA LYS A 263 -12.55 8.40 24.58
C LYS A 263 -11.02 8.38 24.53
N GLY A 264 -10.43 9.19 25.41
CA GLY A 264 -8.99 9.25 25.64
C GLY A 264 -8.30 10.44 24.95
N PRO A 265 -7.09 10.80 25.46
CA PRO A 265 -6.43 12.06 25.16
C PRO A 265 -6.07 12.29 23.68
N TYR A 266 -5.95 11.22 22.88
CA TYR A 266 -5.69 11.33 21.43
C TYR A 266 -6.97 11.45 20.59
N VAL A 267 -8.14 11.37 21.21
CA VAL A 267 -9.45 11.43 20.55
C VAL A 267 -10.26 12.62 21.00
N ASP A 268 -10.21 12.97 22.29
CA ASP A 268 -10.94 14.11 22.87
C ASP A 268 -10.31 15.50 22.56
N GLY A 269 -9.23 15.51 21.77
CA GLY A 269 -8.54 16.74 21.36
C GLY A 269 -7.48 17.24 22.33
N THR A 270 -7.26 16.58 23.50
CA THR A 270 -6.24 16.95 24.47
C THR A 270 -4.83 16.82 23.88
N ILE A 271 -4.56 15.76 23.11
CA ILE A 271 -3.29 15.55 22.43
C ILE A 271 -3.56 15.32 20.94
N LYS A 272 -2.96 16.15 20.09
CA LYS A 272 -3.13 16.03 18.65
C LYS A 272 -2.16 15.01 18.06
N LEU A 273 -2.68 13.94 17.44
CA LEU A 273 -1.91 13.05 16.59
C LEU A 273 -2.04 13.53 15.12
N PRO A 274 -0.98 14.07 14.52
CA PRO A 274 -1.05 14.50 13.13
C PRO A 274 -1.26 13.32 12.18
N GLU A 275 -1.98 13.52 11.05
CA GLU A 275 -2.32 12.50 10.06
C GLU A 275 -2.98 11.24 10.66
N ALA A 276 -3.68 11.40 11.77
CA ALA A 276 -4.30 10.31 12.54
C ALA A 276 -5.31 9.50 11.73
N HIS A 277 -6.09 10.16 10.88
CA HIS A 277 -7.10 9.54 10.03
C HIS A 277 -6.52 8.88 8.75
N ASN A 278 -5.26 9.19 8.39
CA ASN A 278 -4.58 8.63 7.22
C ASN A 278 -3.62 7.50 7.61
N ASP A 279 -2.36 7.90 7.86
CA ASP A 279 -1.22 6.99 8.00
C ASP A 279 -1.19 6.33 9.39
N PHE A 280 -1.67 7.02 10.43
CA PHE A 280 -1.59 6.60 11.83
C PHE A 280 -2.95 6.15 12.41
N ILE A 281 -3.90 5.75 11.55
CA ILE A 281 -5.24 5.33 12.02
C ILE A 281 -5.17 4.09 12.93
N PHE A 282 -4.21 3.17 12.70
CA PHE A 282 -3.99 2.04 13.58
C PHE A 282 -3.68 2.47 15.01
N SER A 283 -2.95 3.57 15.20
CA SER A 283 -2.63 4.10 16.53
C SER A 283 -3.87 4.58 17.28
N LEU A 284 -4.83 5.22 16.57
CA LEU A 284 -6.12 5.59 17.16
C LEU A 284 -6.98 4.36 17.50
N ILE A 285 -6.96 3.35 16.65
CA ILE A 285 -7.67 2.08 16.90
C ILE A 285 -7.09 1.42 18.15
N ALA A 286 -5.76 1.30 18.22
CA ALA A 286 -5.09 0.73 19.38
C ALA A 286 -5.28 1.58 20.65
N HIS A 287 -5.37 2.90 20.53
CA HIS A 287 -5.69 3.77 21.66
C HIS A 287 -7.10 3.53 22.21
N GLN A 288 -8.10 3.41 21.33
CA GLN A 288 -9.50 3.26 21.72
C GLN A 288 -9.86 1.84 22.19
N TRP A 289 -9.33 0.80 21.53
CA TRP A 289 -9.68 -0.61 21.79
C TRP A 289 -8.52 -1.48 22.28
N GLY A 290 -7.35 -0.87 22.50
CA GLY A 290 -6.17 -1.54 23.03
C GLY A 290 -5.62 -2.65 22.13
N LEU A 291 -4.85 -3.54 22.75
CA LEU A 291 -4.31 -4.73 22.09
C LEU A 291 -5.42 -5.62 21.50
N PHE A 292 -6.54 -5.76 22.22
CA PHE A 292 -7.67 -6.58 21.76
C PHE A 292 -8.22 -6.07 20.42
N GLY A 293 -8.45 -4.77 20.29
CA GLY A 293 -8.88 -4.17 19.02
C GLY A 293 -7.87 -4.37 17.88
N GLY A 294 -6.57 -4.26 18.19
CA GLY A 294 -5.50 -4.55 17.23
C GLY A 294 -5.52 -6.00 16.73
N ILE A 295 -5.71 -6.97 17.64
CA ILE A 295 -5.80 -8.40 17.29
C ILE A 295 -7.04 -8.67 16.43
N VAL A 296 -8.20 -8.12 16.77
CA VAL A 296 -9.43 -8.25 15.97
C VAL A 296 -9.23 -7.68 14.58
N LEU A 297 -8.64 -6.49 14.47
CA LEU A 297 -8.36 -5.85 13.19
C LEU A 297 -7.45 -6.72 12.30
N VAL A 298 -6.34 -7.22 12.84
CA VAL A 298 -5.41 -8.12 12.13
C VAL A 298 -6.13 -9.42 11.75
N GLY A 299 -6.96 -9.97 12.63
CA GLY A 299 -7.78 -11.17 12.37
C GLY A 299 -8.72 -11.00 11.18
N LEU A 300 -9.34 -9.81 11.01
CA LEU A 300 -10.17 -9.50 9.85
C LEU A 300 -9.36 -9.50 8.55
N TYR A 301 -8.15 -8.93 8.54
CA TYR A 301 -7.26 -9.00 7.38
C TYR A 301 -6.78 -10.42 7.09
N CYS A 302 -6.45 -11.20 8.10
CA CYS A 302 -6.11 -12.62 7.95
C CYS A 302 -7.29 -13.40 7.33
N THR A 303 -8.53 -13.08 7.71
CA THR A 303 -9.73 -13.68 7.11
C THR A 303 -9.83 -13.35 5.62
N ILE A 304 -9.57 -12.10 5.21
CA ILE A 304 -9.55 -11.72 3.80
C ILE A 304 -8.45 -12.49 3.06
N ALA A 305 -7.26 -12.58 3.65
CA ALA A 305 -6.13 -13.29 3.04
C ALA A 305 -6.42 -14.80 2.89
N MET A 306 -6.97 -15.45 3.92
CA MET A 306 -7.33 -16.88 3.88
C MET A 306 -8.38 -17.15 2.80
N CYS A 307 -9.45 -16.35 2.73
CA CYS A 307 -10.46 -16.48 1.68
C CYS A 307 -9.86 -16.27 0.28
N GLY A 308 -8.97 -15.29 0.11
CA GLY A 308 -8.28 -15.06 -1.14
C GLY A 308 -7.38 -16.25 -1.52
N MET A 309 -6.60 -16.76 -0.60
CA MET A 309 -5.75 -17.94 -0.85
C MET A 309 -6.56 -19.20 -1.16
N GLU A 310 -7.73 -19.35 -0.57
CA GLU A 310 -8.67 -20.42 -0.92
C GLU A 310 -9.17 -20.26 -2.36
N ILE A 311 -9.55 -19.06 -2.79
CA ILE A 311 -9.89 -18.77 -4.18
C ILE A 311 -8.73 -19.15 -5.12
N ALA A 312 -7.49 -18.76 -4.78
CA ALA A 312 -6.32 -19.09 -5.58
C ALA A 312 -6.05 -20.61 -5.66
N ARG A 313 -6.28 -21.31 -4.54
CA ARG A 313 -6.05 -22.77 -4.46
C ARG A 313 -6.98 -23.56 -5.37
N PHE A 314 -8.26 -23.18 -5.41
CA PHE A 314 -9.29 -23.89 -6.15
C PHE A 314 -9.54 -23.33 -7.56
N ASN A 315 -8.84 -22.29 -7.97
CA ASN A 315 -8.96 -21.78 -9.34
C ASN A 315 -8.05 -22.55 -10.28
N PRO A 316 -8.58 -23.22 -11.32
CA PRO A 316 -7.78 -23.93 -12.31
C PRO A 316 -7.05 -23.01 -13.28
N ASP A 317 -7.56 -21.78 -13.49
CA ASP A 317 -6.98 -20.82 -14.41
C ASP A 317 -5.73 -20.14 -13.83
N PRO A 318 -4.55 -20.29 -14.48
CA PRO A 318 -3.32 -19.69 -13.99
C PRO A 318 -3.40 -18.15 -13.85
N PHE A 319 -4.10 -17.46 -14.75
CA PHE A 319 -4.25 -16.02 -14.67
C PHE A 319 -5.01 -15.60 -13.41
N GLY A 320 -6.20 -16.18 -13.20
CA GLY A 320 -7.01 -15.91 -12.02
C GLY A 320 -6.24 -16.19 -10.72
N LYS A 321 -5.54 -17.33 -10.66
CA LYS A 321 -4.70 -17.70 -9.52
C LYS A 321 -3.63 -16.64 -9.21
N LEU A 322 -2.89 -16.17 -10.22
CA LEU A 322 -1.82 -15.20 -10.04
C LEU A 322 -2.35 -13.82 -9.64
N VAL A 323 -3.47 -13.38 -10.23
CA VAL A 323 -4.14 -12.13 -9.83
C VAL A 323 -4.54 -12.16 -8.38
N VAL A 324 -5.16 -13.25 -7.92
CA VAL A 324 -5.57 -13.41 -6.52
C VAL A 324 -4.37 -13.35 -5.58
N VAL A 325 -3.30 -14.08 -5.89
CA VAL A 325 -2.05 -14.04 -5.09
C VAL A 325 -1.49 -12.62 -5.04
N GLY A 326 -1.43 -11.92 -6.18
CA GLY A 326 -0.93 -10.54 -6.24
C GLY A 326 -1.75 -9.58 -5.38
N ILE A 327 -3.09 -9.66 -5.43
CA ILE A 327 -3.98 -8.80 -4.64
C ILE A 327 -3.87 -9.12 -3.14
N VAL A 328 -3.86 -10.39 -2.76
CA VAL A 328 -3.73 -10.80 -1.35
C VAL A 328 -2.40 -10.29 -0.78
N VAL A 329 -1.30 -10.47 -1.51
CA VAL A 329 0.01 -9.96 -1.10
C VAL A 329 0.01 -8.44 -1.02
N MET A 330 -0.61 -7.74 -1.97
CA MET A 330 -0.77 -6.29 -1.92
C MET A 330 -1.47 -5.84 -0.63
N PHE A 331 -2.61 -6.42 -0.27
CA PHE A 331 -3.33 -6.08 0.96
C PHE A 331 -2.51 -6.39 2.20
N MET A 332 -1.95 -7.60 2.30
CA MET A 332 -1.18 -8.00 3.47
C MET A 332 0.08 -7.16 3.66
N MET A 333 0.78 -6.80 2.58
CA MET A 333 1.94 -5.93 2.66
C MET A 333 1.57 -4.50 3.06
N GLN A 334 0.44 -3.96 2.58
CA GLN A 334 -0.07 -2.66 3.04
C GLN A 334 -0.34 -2.68 4.55
N VAL A 335 -0.99 -3.73 5.06
CA VAL A 335 -1.25 -3.90 6.49
C VAL A 335 0.05 -4.01 7.29
N ILE A 336 0.97 -4.89 6.87
CA ILE A 336 2.26 -5.09 7.55
C ILE A 336 3.06 -3.79 7.59
N VAL A 337 3.18 -3.09 6.47
CA VAL A 337 3.96 -1.84 6.40
C VAL A 337 3.29 -0.74 7.22
N ASN A 338 1.95 -0.57 7.14
CA ASN A 338 1.25 0.46 7.91
C ASN A 338 1.37 0.22 9.41
N ILE A 339 1.08 -1.00 9.90
CA ILE A 339 1.20 -1.32 11.33
C ILE A 339 2.66 -1.20 11.78
N SER A 340 3.62 -1.75 11.03
CA SER A 340 5.04 -1.66 11.36
C SER A 340 5.53 -0.20 11.41
N MET A 341 5.03 0.66 10.55
CA MET A 341 5.33 2.09 10.55
C MET A 341 4.80 2.76 11.82
N THR A 342 3.57 2.45 12.25
CA THR A 342 2.97 3.07 13.44
C THR A 342 3.66 2.67 14.74
N VAL A 343 4.20 1.45 14.82
CA VAL A 343 4.99 0.99 15.97
C VAL A 343 6.49 1.34 15.88
N GLY A 344 6.93 1.95 14.75
CA GLY A 344 8.30 2.40 14.57
C GLY A 344 9.27 1.34 14.04
N LEU A 345 8.80 0.20 13.55
CA LEU A 345 9.63 -0.86 12.96
C LEU A 345 9.98 -0.61 11.49
N MET A 346 9.18 0.21 10.79
CA MET A 346 9.40 0.59 9.41
C MET A 346 9.38 2.11 9.23
N PRO A 347 10.01 2.64 8.16
CA PRO A 347 9.99 4.06 7.87
C PRO A 347 8.56 4.54 7.56
N ILE A 348 8.28 5.82 7.81
CA ILE A 348 7.01 6.45 7.47
C ILE A 348 6.89 6.53 5.95
N THR A 349 6.06 5.67 5.38
CA THR A 349 5.88 5.51 3.93
C THR A 349 4.69 6.28 3.38
N GLY A 350 3.69 6.58 4.22
CA GLY A 350 2.43 7.18 3.78
C GLY A 350 1.47 6.16 3.14
N LEU A 351 1.64 4.86 3.44
CA LEU A 351 0.70 3.82 3.00
C LEU A 351 -0.51 3.77 3.90
N THR A 352 -1.68 3.83 3.29
CA THR A 352 -2.96 3.70 3.97
C THR A 352 -3.23 2.25 4.39
N LEU A 353 -3.93 2.07 5.51
CA LEU A 353 -4.44 0.78 5.93
C LEU A 353 -5.70 0.43 5.10
N PRO A 354 -5.71 -0.66 4.30
CA PRO A 354 -6.78 -0.96 3.36
C PRO A 354 -8.16 -0.97 4.02
N PHE A 355 -9.15 -0.31 3.41
CA PHE A 355 -10.54 -0.20 3.87
C PHE A 355 -10.76 0.58 5.19
N VAL A 356 -9.71 0.90 5.94
CA VAL A 356 -9.78 1.55 7.26
C VAL A 356 -9.35 3.01 7.19
N SER A 357 -8.15 3.29 6.63
CA SER A 357 -7.63 4.66 6.52
C SER A 357 -8.48 5.54 5.61
N TYR A 358 -8.50 6.84 5.91
CA TYR A 358 -8.96 7.84 4.97
C TYR A 358 -8.04 7.88 3.74
N GLY A 359 -8.66 7.76 2.57
CA GLY A 359 -7.91 7.82 1.31
C GLY A 359 -8.79 7.45 0.12
N GLY A 360 -9.31 8.46 -0.58
CA GLY A 360 -10.29 8.25 -1.65
C GLY A 360 -9.82 7.31 -2.75
N SER A 361 -8.65 7.57 -3.34
CA SER A 361 -8.09 6.71 -4.41
C SER A 361 -7.73 5.32 -3.92
N SER A 362 -7.16 5.23 -2.70
CA SER A 362 -6.81 3.96 -2.09
C SER A 362 -8.05 3.10 -1.84
N LEU A 363 -9.12 3.69 -1.26
CA LEU A 363 -10.37 2.99 -1.03
C LEU A 363 -11.00 2.50 -2.34
N LEU A 364 -11.04 3.34 -3.37
CA LEU A 364 -11.56 2.98 -4.69
C LEU A 364 -10.80 1.80 -5.29
N VAL A 365 -9.47 1.86 -5.29
CA VAL A 365 -8.60 0.79 -5.80
C VAL A 365 -8.73 -0.49 -4.99
N ASN A 366 -8.85 -0.39 -3.67
CA ASN A 366 -9.07 -1.55 -2.80
C ASN A 366 -10.45 -2.21 -3.08
N CYS A 367 -11.50 -1.41 -3.35
CA CYS A 367 -12.80 -1.94 -3.78
C CYS A 367 -12.73 -2.62 -5.16
N ILE A 368 -11.98 -2.07 -6.12
CA ILE A 368 -11.72 -2.71 -7.42
C ILE A 368 -10.99 -4.04 -7.22
N ALA A 369 -9.94 -4.07 -6.40
CA ALA A 369 -9.18 -5.28 -6.10
C ALA A 369 -10.04 -6.35 -5.42
N LEU A 370 -10.89 -5.94 -4.46
CA LEU A 370 -11.85 -6.83 -3.81
C LEU A 370 -12.88 -7.36 -4.83
N GLY A 371 -13.35 -6.51 -5.75
CA GLY A 371 -14.24 -6.89 -6.84
C GLY A 371 -13.61 -7.94 -7.75
N LEU A 372 -12.33 -7.79 -8.09
CA LEU A 372 -11.58 -8.81 -8.85
C LEU A 372 -11.49 -10.13 -8.10
N LEU A 373 -11.19 -10.11 -6.80
CA LEU A 373 -11.19 -11.33 -5.98
C LEU A 373 -12.56 -12.03 -6.00
N ASN A 374 -13.64 -11.25 -5.86
CA ASN A 374 -15.00 -11.77 -5.90
C ASN A 374 -15.37 -12.31 -7.29
N ASN A 375 -15.02 -11.59 -8.37
CA ASN A 375 -15.25 -12.01 -9.75
C ASN A 375 -14.57 -13.35 -10.05
N ILE A 376 -13.28 -13.46 -9.71
CA ILE A 376 -12.51 -14.70 -9.89
C ILE A 376 -13.08 -15.84 -9.05
N GLY A 377 -13.49 -15.55 -7.80
CA GLY A 377 -14.10 -16.55 -6.93
C GLY A 377 -15.47 -17.07 -7.41
N ARG A 378 -16.26 -16.21 -8.06
CA ARG A 378 -17.58 -16.60 -8.65
C ARG A 378 -17.46 -17.43 -9.92
N HIS A 379 -16.44 -17.16 -10.75
CA HIS A 379 -16.26 -17.80 -12.05
C HIS A 379 -15.24 -18.94 -12.00
N ARG A 380 -14.98 -19.50 -10.83
CA ARG A 380 -14.19 -20.74 -10.75
C ARG A 380 -15.06 -21.89 -11.27
N ASP A 381 -14.54 -22.59 -12.28
CA ASP A 381 -15.18 -23.80 -12.77
C ASP A 381 -15.14 -24.86 -11.66
N PHE A 382 -16.32 -25.27 -11.18
CA PHE A 382 -16.43 -26.45 -10.33
C PHE A 382 -16.25 -27.66 -11.24
N THR A 383 -15.03 -28.14 -11.41
CA THR A 383 -14.80 -29.49 -11.88
C THR A 383 -15.26 -30.43 -10.76
N VAL A 384 -16.48 -30.89 -10.82
CA VAL A 384 -16.88 -32.10 -10.14
C VAL A 384 -15.93 -33.17 -10.72
N ALA A 385 -14.97 -33.64 -9.92
CA ALA A 385 -14.16 -34.79 -10.32
C ALA A 385 -15.15 -35.91 -10.64
N ALA A 386 -15.33 -36.20 -11.92
CA ALA A 386 -16.02 -37.39 -12.33
C ALA A 386 -15.14 -38.56 -11.86
N ARG A 387 -15.39 -39.07 -10.65
CA ARG A 387 -15.02 -40.43 -10.33
C ARG A 387 -15.78 -41.28 -11.33
N SER A 388 -15.07 -41.84 -12.30
CA SER A 388 -15.56 -42.98 -13.02
C SER A 388 -15.94 -44.02 -11.97
N PHE A 389 -17.24 -44.25 -11.80
CA PHE A 389 -17.70 -45.46 -11.13
C PHE A 389 -17.33 -46.61 -12.11
N GLU A 390 -16.18 -47.19 -11.90
CA GLU A 390 -15.90 -48.54 -12.45
C GLU A 390 -16.77 -49.50 -11.62
N TYR A 391 -17.77 -50.07 -12.30
CA TYR A 391 -18.52 -51.24 -11.83
C TYR A 391 -17.73 -52.51 -12.12
#